data_f23e459dbf495b5154bfd1f9d5c1ee79
#
_entry.id   f23e459dbf495b5154bfd1f9d5c1ee79
#
_cell.length_a   1.000
_cell.length_b   1.000
_cell.length_c   1.000
_cell.angle_alpha   90.00
_cell.angle_beta   90.00
_cell.angle_gamma   90.00
#
_symmetry.space_group_name_H-M   'P 1'
#
loop_
_entity.id
_entity.type
_entity.pdbx_description
1 polymer ?
#
loop_
_entity_poly.entity_id
_entity_poly.type
_entity_poly.pdbx_seq_one_letter_code
_entity_poly.pdbx_strand_id
1 'polypeptide(L)'
;MLKQLPGFRLDATLTAPTPGVIALFGRSGSGKSTLTNVIAGLVTPDVGTVSLDGECLTDVRRGIVVPVERRRIGYVFQEARLFPHRSVAGNLRYGEQRRRTAPRVAGFDEVVALLGLEPMLQKKPRQLSGGERQRVSLGRALLSQPRLLLLDEPLASLDVARRGEVLPYLVALRDRLSIPMVYVSHQFEEVLRLATHLVLLEGGRVLAEGPVDEVSLYAELQSIIGPDLVGAVVEGLVTRVHAETGSAELAVGTGTLQVSLRDVPVGARVRLQLLARDVIHATQPVQGLSVRNALASTVIAISEDVFGAVLVRVDVGGAIVLARITQDAQRALHLRPGDAVWTLVKAVSTRGHTFRLAPVG
;
A
#
# COMPACT_ATOMS: atom_id res chain seq x y z
N MET A 1 -3.74 -21.96 -3.27
CA MET A 1 -4.54 -22.52 -2.17
C MET A 1 -6.02 -22.38 -2.47
N LEU A 2 -6.82 -23.41 -2.08
CA LEU A 2 -8.27 -23.42 -2.28
C LEU A 2 -8.97 -23.59 -0.95
N LYS A 3 -10.02 -22.81 -0.70
CA LYS A 3 -10.91 -22.97 0.46
C LYS A 3 -12.36 -22.76 0.05
N GLN A 4 -13.19 -23.78 0.30
CA GLN A 4 -14.63 -23.68 0.11
C GLN A 4 -15.27 -23.23 1.41
N LEU A 5 -16.11 -22.22 1.34
CA LEU A 5 -16.96 -21.73 2.42
C LEU A 5 -18.42 -21.69 1.95
N PRO A 6 -19.41 -21.64 2.83
CA PRO A 6 -20.80 -21.45 2.43
C PRO A 6 -20.97 -20.17 1.58
N GLY A 7 -21.41 -20.31 0.33
CA GLY A 7 -21.60 -19.20 -0.59
C GLY A 7 -20.35 -18.53 -1.16
N PHE A 8 -19.13 -18.99 -0.81
CA PHE A 8 -17.87 -18.37 -1.25
C PHE A 8 -16.76 -19.39 -1.47
N ARG A 9 -15.97 -19.22 -2.52
CA ARG A 9 -14.79 -20.04 -2.82
C ARG A 9 -13.56 -19.14 -2.96
N LEU A 10 -12.57 -19.35 -2.10
CA LEU A 10 -11.23 -18.79 -2.28
C LEU A 10 -10.40 -19.73 -3.14
N ASP A 11 -9.85 -19.24 -4.22
CA ASP A 11 -8.93 -19.95 -5.12
C ASP A 11 -7.79 -18.99 -5.48
N ALA A 12 -6.78 -18.92 -4.62
CA ALA A 12 -5.74 -17.91 -4.71
C ALA A 12 -4.34 -18.56 -4.77
N THR A 13 -3.54 -18.07 -5.71
CA THR A 13 -2.11 -18.35 -5.79
C THR A 13 -1.40 -16.99 -5.85
N LEU A 14 -0.44 -16.78 -4.98
CA LEU A 14 0.37 -15.57 -4.96
C LEU A 14 1.77 -15.89 -4.44
N THR A 15 2.74 -15.10 -4.90
CA THR A 15 4.12 -15.12 -4.41
C THR A 15 4.58 -13.67 -4.30
N ALA A 16 5.09 -13.28 -3.16
CA ALA A 16 5.55 -11.92 -2.96
C ALA A 16 6.92 -11.87 -2.27
N PRO A 17 7.77 -10.90 -2.59
CA PRO A 17 9.10 -10.78 -2.03
C PRO A 17 9.07 -10.42 -0.54
N THR A 18 10.06 -10.91 0.21
CA THR A 18 10.34 -10.51 1.59
C THR A 18 11.78 -9.99 1.69
N PRO A 19 12.05 -8.95 2.48
CA PRO A 19 11.12 -8.13 3.25
C PRO A 19 10.29 -7.20 2.37
N GLY A 20 9.14 -6.74 2.85
CA GLY A 20 8.29 -5.80 2.15
C GLY A 20 6.88 -5.73 2.74
N VAL A 21 6.07 -4.84 2.20
CA VAL A 21 4.66 -4.72 2.54
C VAL A 21 3.82 -5.16 1.35
N ILE A 22 3.11 -6.26 1.50
CA ILE A 22 2.21 -6.83 0.51
C ILE A 22 0.81 -6.33 0.82
N ALA A 23 0.25 -5.49 -0.03
CA ALA A 23 -1.14 -5.07 0.12
C ALA A 23 -2.08 -6.08 -0.54
N LEU A 24 -3.07 -6.56 0.21
CA LEU A 24 -4.22 -7.27 -0.33
C LEU A 24 -5.35 -6.25 -0.54
N PHE A 25 -5.68 -5.99 -1.79
CA PHE A 25 -6.64 -4.98 -2.17
C PHE A 25 -7.80 -5.58 -2.96
N GLY A 26 -9.00 -5.03 -2.81
CA GLY A 26 -10.20 -5.48 -3.52
C GLY A 26 -11.45 -5.08 -2.78
N ARG A 27 -12.61 -5.26 -3.43
CA ARG A 27 -13.91 -4.92 -2.86
C ARG A 27 -14.21 -5.72 -1.59
N SER A 28 -15.17 -5.26 -0.79
CA SER A 28 -15.67 -6.03 0.35
C SER A 28 -16.18 -7.41 -0.13
N GLY A 29 -15.90 -8.47 0.63
CA GLY A 29 -16.27 -9.83 0.24
C GLY A 29 -15.35 -10.50 -0.79
N SER A 30 -14.28 -9.86 -1.26
CA SER A 30 -13.35 -10.46 -2.25
C SER A 30 -12.49 -11.61 -1.72
N GLY A 31 -12.49 -11.88 -0.41
CA GLY A 31 -11.76 -13.00 0.19
C GLY A 31 -10.48 -12.62 0.93
N LYS A 32 -10.15 -11.34 1.10
CA LYS A 32 -8.93 -10.85 1.76
C LYS A 32 -8.75 -11.41 3.17
N SER A 33 -9.77 -11.27 4.03
CA SER A 33 -9.72 -11.78 5.41
C SER A 33 -9.71 -13.32 5.46
N THR A 34 -10.33 -14.01 4.49
CA THR A 34 -10.21 -15.46 4.38
C THR A 34 -8.78 -15.87 4.07
N LEU A 35 -8.15 -15.18 3.12
CA LEU A 35 -6.75 -15.41 2.73
C LEU A 35 -5.79 -15.15 3.91
N THR A 36 -5.94 -14.04 4.63
CA THR A 36 -5.11 -13.76 5.82
C THR A 36 -5.34 -14.77 6.93
N ASN A 37 -6.57 -15.23 7.14
CA ASN A 37 -6.87 -16.30 8.11
C ASN A 37 -6.22 -17.65 7.74
N VAL A 38 -6.15 -17.98 6.45
CA VAL A 38 -5.43 -19.17 5.97
C VAL A 38 -3.92 -19.02 6.21
N ILE A 39 -3.33 -17.87 5.90
CA ILE A 39 -1.90 -17.59 6.16
C ILE A 39 -1.61 -17.68 7.66
N ALA A 40 -2.48 -17.11 8.50
CA ALA A 40 -2.34 -17.17 9.96
C ALA A 40 -2.52 -18.58 10.55
N GLY A 41 -3.16 -19.51 9.80
CA GLY A 41 -3.52 -20.85 10.29
C GLY A 41 -4.80 -20.89 11.13
N LEU A 42 -5.58 -19.81 11.11
CA LEU A 42 -6.90 -19.76 11.75
C LEU A 42 -7.95 -20.53 10.93
N VAL A 43 -7.70 -20.68 9.64
CA VAL A 43 -8.50 -21.49 8.72
C VAL A 43 -7.56 -22.41 7.96
N THR A 44 -7.87 -23.72 7.93
CA THR A 44 -7.13 -24.67 7.11
C THR A 44 -7.70 -24.68 5.70
N PRO A 45 -6.89 -24.52 4.64
CA PRO A 45 -7.36 -24.65 3.27
C PRO A 45 -7.75 -26.10 2.97
N ASP A 46 -8.60 -26.31 1.96
CA ASP A 46 -9.00 -27.65 1.53
C ASP A 46 -7.94 -28.26 0.59
N VAL A 47 -7.23 -27.40 -0.18
CA VAL A 47 -6.14 -27.79 -1.07
C VAL A 47 -5.08 -26.69 -1.09
N GLY A 48 -3.81 -27.09 -1.22
CA GLY A 48 -2.70 -26.17 -1.47
C GLY A 48 -1.72 -26.06 -0.32
N THR A 49 -0.84 -25.07 -0.44
CA THR A 49 0.31 -24.85 0.45
C THR A 49 0.39 -23.41 0.92
N VAL A 50 0.94 -23.20 2.10
CA VAL A 50 1.36 -21.90 2.64
C VAL A 50 2.80 -22.03 3.07
N SER A 51 3.68 -21.20 2.55
CA SER A 51 5.09 -21.14 2.96
C SER A 51 5.49 -19.69 3.29
N LEU A 52 6.44 -19.55 4.20
CA LEU A 52 7.03 -18.25 4.59
C LEU A 52 8.53 -18.44 4.72
N ASP A 53 9.33 -17.65 3.99
CA ASP A 53 10.80 -17.71 3.97
C ASP A 53 11.33 -19.14 3.73
N GLY A 54 10.69 -19.88 2.81
CA GLY A 54 11.04 -21.26 2.47
C GLY A 54 10.52 -22.32 3.44
N GLU A 55 10.00 -21.95 4.61
CA GLU A 55 9.38 -22.89 5.56
C GLU A 55 7.92 -23.17 5.20
N CYS A 56 7.57 -24.44 5.08
CA CYS A 56 6.20 -24.87 4.85
C CYS A 56 5.37 -24.79 6.14
N LEU A 57 4.37 -23.89 6.16
CA LEU A 57 3.44 -23.73 7.29
C LEU A 57 2.19 -24.59 7.15
N THR A 58 1.78 -24.86 5.92
CA THR A 58 0.65 -25.74 5.59
C THR A 58 0.93 -26.41 4.27
N ASP A 59 0.76 -27.73 4.23
CA ASP A 59 0.69 -28.51 2.99
C ASP A 59 -0.38 -29.59 3.20
N VAL A 60 -1.54 -29.39 2.58
CA VAL A 60 -2.70 -30.27 2.77
C VAL A 60 -2.41 -31.68 2.27
N ARG A 61 -1.69 -31.81 1.14
CA ARG A 61 -1.35 -33.13 0.55
C ARG A 61 -0.42 -33.95 1.43
N ARG A 62 0.51 -33.25 2.13
CA ARG A 62 1.49 -33.88 3.02
C ARG A 62 1.01 -33.96 4.48
N GLY A 63 -0.20 -33.47 4.78
CA GLY A 63 -0.73 -33.43 6.16
C GLY A 63 0.03 -32.47 7.08
N ILE A 64 0.77 -31.49 6.52
CA ILE A 64 1.53 -30.52 7.32
C ILE A 64 0.60 -29.36 7.68
N VAL A 65 0.38 -29.14 8.98
CA VAL A 65 -0.34 -27.96 9.50
C VAL A 65 0.38 -27.49 10.75
N VAL A 66 1.21 -26.45 10.60
CA VAL A 66 1.88 -25.81 11.74
C VAL A 66 0.84 -25.09 12.58
N PRO A 67 0.73 -25.36 13.89
CA PRO A 67 -0.20 -24.68 14.80
C PRO A 67 0.03 -23.16 14.83
N VAL A 68 -1.05 -22.39 15.02
CA VAL A 68 -1.04 -20.91 14.98
C VAL A 68 0.04 -20.31 15.87
N GLU A 69 0.15 -20.80 17.11
CA GLU A 69 1.12 -20.33 18.10
C GLU A 69 2.58 -20.59 17.71
N ARG A 70 2.83 -21.53 16.78
CA ARG A 70 4.18 -21.86 16.28
C ARG A 70 4.55 -21.12 14.99
N ARG A 71 3.57 -20.53 14.29
CA ARG A 71 3.80 -19.79 13.05
C ARG A 71 4.56 -18.48 13.25
N ARG A 72 4.59 -17.96 14.47
CA ARG A 72 5.22 -16.67 14.80
C ARG A 72 4.68 -15.52 13.94
N ILE A 73 3.36 -15.47 13.75
CA ILE A 73 2.66 -14.42 13.00
C ILE A 73 1.99 -13.48 13.99
N GLY A 74 2.30 -12.19 13.89
CA GLY A 74 1.58 -11.15 14.60
C GLY A 74 0.32 -10.78 13.83
N TYR A 75 -0.85 -10.91 14.43
CA TYR A 75 -2.12 -10.58 13.77
C TYR A 75 -2.78 -9.38 14.43
N VAL A 76 -3.01 -8.33 13.65
CA VAL A 76 -3.78 -7.15 14.04
C VAL A 76 -5.11 -7.22 13.30
N PHE A 77 -6.19 -7.44 14.04
CA PHE A 77 -7.55 -7.52 13.50
C PHE A 77 -8.13 -6.13 13.28
N GLN A 78 -9.17 -6.05 12.46
CA GLN A 78 -9.95 -4.83 12.23
C GLN A 78 -10.44 -4.22 13.56
N GLU A 79 -10.94 -5.06 14.47
CA GLU A 79 -11.17 -4.69 15.86
C GLU A 79 -9.91 -4.97 16.68
N ALA A 80 -9.49 -4.04 17.51
CA ALA A 80 -8.22 -4.13 18.26
C ALA A 80 -8.11 -5.33 19.22
N ARG A 81 -9.23 -5.96 19.63
CA ARG A 81 -9.32 -7.16 20.48
C ARG A 81 -8.37 -7.15 21.67
N LEU A 82 -8.32 -6.00 22.38
CA LEU A 82 -7.50 -5.86 23.58
C LEU A 82 -8.12 -6.61 24.75
N PHE A 83 -7.27 -7.05 25.69
CA PHE A 83 -7.74 -7.62 26.96
C PHE A 83 -8.34 -6.53 27.84
N PRO A 84 -9.66 -6.52 28.08
CA PRO A 84 -10.33 -5.38 28.75
C PRO A 84 -9.96 -5.24 30.21
N HIS A 85 -9.55 -6.33 30.86
CA HIS A 85 -9.14 -6.39 32.27
C HIS A 85 -7.68 -5.94 32.49
N ARG A 86 -6.86 -5.85 31.44
CA ARG A 86 -5.45 -5.43 31.52
C ARG A 86 -5.30 -3.96 31.17
N SER A 87 -4.28 -3.30 31.74
CA SER A 87 -3.82 -1.98 31.28
C SER A 87 -3.17 -2.09 29.89
N VAL A 88 -2.85 -0.96 29.28
CA VAL A 88 -2.06 -0.92 28.03
C VAL A 88 -0.74 -1.65 28.22
N ALA A 89 0.03 -1.33 29.26
CA ALA A 89 1.28 -2.05 29.56
C ALA A 89 1.06 -3.55 29.73
N GLY A 90 -0.04 -3.96 30.37
CA GLY A 90 -0.37 -5.37 30.53
C GLY A 90 -0.76 -6.08 29.22
N ASN A 91 -1.41 -5.35 28.29
CA ASN A 91 -1.67 -5.86 26.91
C ASN A 91 -0.38 -6.02 26.13
N LEU A 92 0.51 -5.04 26.17
CA LEU A 92 1.80 -5.06 25.46
C LEU A 92 2.69 -6.21 25.94
N ARG A 93 2.86 -6.37 27.24
CA ARG A 93 3.72 -7.42 27.85
C ARG A 93 3.17 -8.83 27.67
N TYR A 94 1.91 -8.99 27.32
CA TYR A 94 1.30 -10.31 27.16
C TYR A 94 2.00 -11.15 26.08
N GLY A 95 2.34 -10.55 24.94
CA GLY A 95 3.08 -11.22 23.87
C GLY A 95 4.54 -11.51 24.24
N GLU A 96 5.19 -10.52 24.88
CA GLU A 96 6.59 -10.59 25.27
C GLU A 96 6.90 -11.76 26.23
N GLN A 97 6.04 -11.97 27.21
CA GLN A 97 6.23 -13.02 28.24
C GLN A 97 6.21 -14.45 27.66
N ARG A 98 5.61 -14.68 26.53
CA ARG A 98 5.46 -16.02 25.92
C ARG A 98 6.58 -16.38 24.95
N ARG A 99 7.48 -15.44 24.60
CA ARG A 99 8.48 -15.64 23.53
C ARG A 99 9.90 -15.22 23.92
N ARG A 100 10.34 -15.60 25.09
CA ARG A 100 11.69 -15.27 25.60
C ARG A 100 12.85 -15.78 24.73
N THR A 101 12.64 -16.82 23.92
CA THR A 101 13.67 -17.49 23.10
C THR A 101 13.64 -17.08 21.62
N ALA A 102 12.69 -16.25 21.19
CA ALA A 102 12.64 -15.80 19.80
C ALA A 102 13.68 -14.70 19.52
N PRO A 103 14.22 -14.60 18.30
CA PRO A 103 15.02 -13.44 17.90
C PRO A 103 14.27 -12.14 18.23
N ARG A 104 14.98 -11.19 18.83
CA ARG A 104 14.36 -9.93 19.25
C ARG A 104 14.18 -9.03 18.03
N VAL A 105 12.94 -8.77 17.67
CA VAL A 105 12.56 -7.86 16.59
C VAL A 105 12.53 -6.42 17.09
N ALA A 106 11.89 -6.17 18.25
CA ALA A 106 11.84 -4.86 18.87
C ALA A 106 11.68 -5.00 20.39
N GLY A 107 12.22 -4.04 21.15
CA GLY A 107 12.10 -3.97 22.60
C GLY A 107 10.81 -3.27 23.04
N PHE A 108 10.45 -3.45 24.32
CA PHE A 108 9.26 -2.83 24.91
C PHE A 108 9.31 -1.30 24.78
N ASP A 109 10.38 -0.67 25.25
CA ASP A 109 10.53 0.78 25.24
C ASP A 109 10.59 1.34 23.82
N GLU A 110 11.23 0.62 22.90
CA GLU A 110 11.29 0.97 21.48
C GLU A 110 9.90 0.96 20.84
N VAL A 111 9.10 -0.07 21.08
CA VAL A 111 7.72 -0.17 20.57
C VAL A 111 6.82 0.88 21.20
N VAL A 112 6.99 1.14 22.49
CA VAL A 112 6.23 2.18 23.19
C VAL A 112 6.54 3.56 22.60
N ALA A 113 7.82 3.89 22.42
CA ALA A 113 8.23 5.16 21.80
C ALA A 113 7.78 5.25 20.33
N LEU A 114 8.00 4.18 19.54
CA LEU A 114 7.61 4.13 18.12
C LEU A 114 6.12 4.41 17.91
N LEU A 115 5.26 3.90 18.82
CA LEU A 115 3.80 3.99 18.70
C LEU A 115 3.20 5.13 19.58
N GLY A 116 4.03 5.91 20.27
CA GLY A 116 3.60 7.01 21.12
C GLY A 116 2.65 6.55 22.25
N LEU A 117 3.00 5.47 22.95
CA LEU A 117 2.13 4.83 23.94
C LEU A 117 2.44 5.21 25.38
N GLU A 118 3.51 5.98 25.62
CA GLU A 118 3.97 6.36 26.96
C GLU A 118 2.83 6.97 27.83
N PRO A 119 2.04 7.95 27.33
CA PRO A 119 1.03 8.63 28.18
C PRO A 119 -0.14 7.72 28.56
N MET A 120 -0.26 6.55 27.91
CA MET A 120 -1.44 5.70 28.10
C MET A 120 -1.12 4.33 28.71
N LEU A 121 0.13 4.05 29.11
CA LEU A 121 0.56 2.75 29.61
C LEU A 121 -0.29 2.22 30.78
N GLN A 122 -0.78 3.11 31.65
CA GLN A 122 -1.59 2.75 32.82
C GLN A 122 -3.09 2.70 32.53
N LYS A 123 -3.54 3.25 31.37
CA LYS A 123 -4.95 3.27 30.99
C LYS A 123 -5.47 1.86 30.69
N LYS A 124 -6.77 1.66 30.84
CA LYS A 124 -7.48 0.45 30.39
C LYS A 124 -8.09 0.69 29.00
N PRO A 125 -8.33 -0.38 28.18
CA PRO A 125 -8.86 -0.24 26.81
C PRO A 125 -10.11 0.61 26.67
N ARG A 126 -10.99 0.63 27.67
CA ARG A 126 -12.22 1.43 27.69
C ARG A 126 -11.97 2.96 27.74
N GLN A 127 -10.77 3.36 28.15
CA GLN A 127 -10.36 4.76 28.29
C GLN A 127 -9.63 5.28 27.05
N LEU A 128 -9.47 4.44 26.03
CA LEU A 128 -8.72 4.74 24.82
C LEU A 128 -9.66 5.11 23.67
N SER A 129 -9.22 6.01 22.80
CA SER A 129 -9.84 6.26 21.49
C SER A 129 -9.68 5.05 20.57
N GLY A 130 -10.37 5.04 19.42
CA GLY A 130 -10.23 3.98 18.42
C GLY A 130 -8.79 3.84 17.93
N GLY A 131 -8.15 4.96 17.56
CA GLY A 131 -6.76 5.00 17.10
C GLY A 131 -5.76 4.57 18.18
N GLU A 132 -5.95 4.99 19.43
CA GLU A 132 -5.13 4.54 20.56
C GLU A 132 -5.25 3.03 20.77
N ARG A 133 -6.47 2.47 20.73
CA ARG A 133 -6.68 1.00 20.80
C ARG A 133 -5.95 0.27 19.68
N GLN A 134 -5.99 0.81 18.47
CA GLN A 134 -5.33 0.21 17.31
C GLN A 134 -3.81 0.22 17.48
N ARG A 135 -3.21 1.34 17.94
CA ARG A 135 -1.77 1.42 18.24
C ARG A 135 -1.35 0.41 19.32
N VAL A 136 -2.16 0.24 20.37
CA VAL A 136 -1.88 -0.77 21.41
C VAL A 136 -1.96 -2.20 20.84
N SER A 137 -2.94 -2.49 19.98
CA SER A 137 -3.04 -3.80 19.29
C SER A 137 -1.82 -4.08 18.44
N LEU A 138 -1.35 -3.08 17.69
CA LEU A 138 -0.13 -3.15 16.88
C LEU A 138 1.10 -3.41 17.76
N GLY A 139 1.25 -2.66 18.85
CA GLY A 139 2.35 -2.85 19.81
C GLY A 139 2.36 -4.24 20.44
N ARG A 140 1.19 -4.77 20.81
CA ARG A 140 1.06 -6.14 21.32
C ARG A 140 1.48 -7.18 20.29
N ALA A 141 1.11 -6.99 19.01
CA ALA A 141 1.49 -7.88 17.93
C ALA A 141 3.02 -7.85 17.70
N LEU A 142 3.64 -6.66 17.70
CA LEU A 142 5.09 -6.50 17.55
C LEU A 142 5.88 -7.14 18.69
N LEU A 143 5.45 -6.92 19.93
CA LEU A 143 6.12 -7.48 21.11
C LEU A 143 5.98 -9.00 21.23
N SER A 144 5.12 -9.63 20.42
CA SER A 144 5.12 -11.08 20.27
C SER A 144 6.29 -11.61 19.44
N GLN A 145 7.19 -10.74 18.97
CA GLN A 145 8.37 -11.06 18.17
C GLN A 145 8.01 -11.83 16.89
N PRO A 146 7.12 -11.29 16.04
CA PRO A 146 6.64 -11.99 14.86
C PRO A 146 7.70 -12.00 13.75
N ARG A 147 7.65 -13.00 12.87
CA ARG A 147 8.40 -13.02 11.60
C ARG A 147 7.55 -12.55 10.40
N LEU A 148 6.25 -12.42 10.58
CA LEU A 148 5.30 -11.85 9.64
C LEU A 148 4.24 -11.10 10.42
N LEU A 149 3.87 -9.91 9.97
CA LEU A 149 2.78 -9.12 10.53
C LEU A 149 1.59 -9.13 9.56
N LEU A 150 0.43 -9.60 10.03
CA LEU A 150 -0.83 -9.53 9.29
C LEU A 150 -1.67 -8.40 9.87
N LEU A 151 -2.05 -7.44 9.04
CA LEU A 151 -2.81 -6.26 9.38
C LEU A 151 -4.13 -6.29 8.58
N ASP A 152 -5.21 -6.76 9.20
CA ASP A 152 -6.50 -6.93 8.54
C ASP A 152 -7.39 -5.71 8.76
N GLU A 153 -7.42 -4.82 7.76
CA GLU A 153 -8.14 -3.54 7.75
C GLU A 153 -7.92 -2.70 9.04
N PRO A 154 -6.65 -2.48 9.46
CA PRO A 154 -6.36 -1.93 10.78
C PRO A 154 -6.86 -0.49 11.00
N LEU A 155 -7.23 0.23 9.93
CA LEU A 155 -7.69 1.61 9.98
C LEU A 155 -9.17 1.78 9.60
N ALA A 156 -9.88 0.69 9.23
CA ALA A 156 -11.24 0.77 8.69
C ALA A 156 -12.27 1.36 9.68
N SER A 157 -12.09 1.13 10.98
CA SER A 157 -12.99 1.64 12.03
C SER A 157 -12.70 3.08 12.45
N LEU A 158 -11.74 3.76 11.81
CA LEU A 158 -11.30 5.11 12.16
C LEU A 158 -11.85 6.13 11.15
N ASP A 159 -12.24 7.30 11.66
CA ASP A 159 -12.52 8.47 10.83
C ASP A 159 -11.22 8.99 10.15
N VAL A 160 -11.38 9.88 9.18
CA VAL A 160 -10.25 10.41 8.36
C VAL A 160 -9.17 11.06 9.24
N ALA A 161 -9.56 11.83 10.26
CA ALA A 161 -8.61 12.50 11.14
C ALA A 161 -7.77 11.50 11.94
N ARG A 162 -8.43 10.53 12.58
CA ARG A 162 -7.76 9.49 13.37
C ARG A 162 -6.95 8.52 12.52
N ARG A 163 -7.39 8.26 11.29
CA ARG A 163 -6.59 7.49 10.31
C ARG A 163 -5.29 8.22 10.00
N GLY A 164 -5.35 9.55 9.79
CA GLY A 164 -4.17 10.40 9.63
C GLY A 164 -3.20 10.37 10.80
N GLU A 165 -3.69 10.15 12.04
CA GLU A 165 -2.84 10.00 13.23
C GLU A 165 -2.13 8.63 13.29
N VAL A 166 -2.76 7.55 12.85
CA VAL A 166 -2.22 6.17 12.98
C VAL A 166 -1.31 5.79 11.81
N LEU A 167 -1.63 6.23 10.60
CA LEU A 167 -0.90 5.86 9.39
C LEU A 167 0.62 6.20 9.44
N PRO A 168 1.06 7.35 10.00
CA PRO A 168 2.49 7.63 10.19
C PRO A 168 3.24 6.60 11.04
N TYR A 169 2.57 5.99 12.04
CA TYR A 169 3.18 4.93 12.85
C TYR A 169 3.39 3.64 12.04
N LEU A 170 2.46 3.31 11.13
CA LEU A 170 2.61 2.17 10.22
C LEU A 170 3.76 2.41 9.22
N VAL A 171 3.89 3.63 8.70
CA VAL A 171 5.02 4.03 7.85
C VAL A 171 6.34 3.92 8.63
N ALA A 172 6.40 4.48 9.84
CA ALA A 172 7.59 4.40 10.67
C ALA A 172 7.97 2.95 11.02
N LEU A 173 6.98 2.09 11.21
CA LEU A 173 7.18 0.67 11.47
C LEU A 173 7.77 -0.04 10.24
N ARG A 174 7.23 0.21 9.04
CA ARG A 174 7.80 -0.29 7.78
C ARG A 174 9.26 0.13 7.61
N ASP A 175 9.55 1.40 7.91
CA ASP A 175 10.86 2.01 7.65
C ASP A 175 11.93 1.57 8.67
N ARG A 176 11.53 1.23 9.90
CA ARG A 176 12.46 0.89 10.99
C ARG A 176 12.62 -0.60 11.24
N LEU A 177 11.58 -1.38 10.96
CA LEU A 177 11.57 -2.81 11.24
C LEU A 177 11.48 -3.58 9.93
N SER A 178 12.48 -4.38 9.62
CA SER A 178 12.53 -5.23 8.42
C SER A 178 11.62 -6.46 8.54
N ILE A 179 10.41 -6.29 9.11
CA ILE A 179 9.43 -7.38 9.23
C ILE A 179 8.55 -7.39 7.98
N PRO A 180 8.41 -8.52 7.27
CA PRO A 180 7.42 -8.65 6.22
C PRO A 180 6.01 -8.37 6.75
N MET A 181 5.20 -7.66 5.97
CA MET A 181 3.83 -7.33 6.34
C MET A 181 2.86 -7.72 5.23
N VAL A 182 1.72 -8.28 5.60
CA VAL A 182 0.54 -8.37 4.75
C VAL A 182 -0.47 -7.35 5.26
N TYR A 183 -0.80 -6.37 4.43
CA TYR A 183 -1.67 -5.26 4.76
C TYR A 183 -2.96 -5.35 3.95
N VAL A 184 -4.07 -5.59 4.62
CA VAL A 184 -5.39 -5.60 3.98
C VAL A 184 -6.00 -4.21 4.07
N SER A 185 -6.40 -3.66 2.93
CA SER A 185 -7.15 -2.41 2.87
C SER A 185 -8.08 -2.38 1.65
N HIS A 186 -9.11 -1.55 1.72
CA HIS A 186 -9.95 -1.13 0.60
C HIS A 186 -9.71 0.35 0.24
N GLN A 187 -8.74 1.02 0.90
CA GLN A 187 -8.33 2.40 0.66
C GLN A 187 -7.02 2.43 -0.14
N PHE A 188 -7.09 2.87 -1.39
CA PHE A 188 -5.92 2.86 -2.26
C PHE A 188 -4.80 3.81 -1.79
N GLU A 189 -5.16 4.92 -1.13
CA GLU A 189 -4.18 5.84 -0.53
C GLU A 189 -3.30 5.17 0.53
N GLU A 190 -3.86 4.27 1.35
CA GLU A 190 -3.09 3.49 2.33
C GLU A 190 -2.09 2.56 1.64
N VAL A 191 -2.53 1.92 0.54
CA VAL A 191 -1.65 1.08 -0.30
C VAL A 191 -0.50 1.87 -0.86
N LEU A 192 -0.75 3.06 -1.42
CA LEU A 192 0.28 3.94 -1.97
C LEU A 192 1.34 4.35 -0.95
N ARG A 193 0.93 4.54 0.30
CA ARG A 193 1.84 4.93 1.39
C ARG A 193 2.67 3.79 1.94
N LEU A 194 2.11 2.59 1.99
CA LEU A 194 2.70 1.46 2.73
C LEU A 194 3.27 0.38 1.83
N ALA A 195 2.56 0.01 0.76
CA ALA A 195 2.84 -1.21 0.03
C ALA A 195 4.05 -1.09 -0.91
N THR A 196 4.81 -2.16 -0.99
CA THR A 196 5.82 -2.39 -2.03
C THR A 196 5.23 -3.26 -3.15
N HIS A 197 4.33 -4.16 -2.77
CA HIS A 197 3.70 -5.13 -3.66
C HIS A 197 2.18 -5.11 -3.48
N LEU A 198 1.45 -5.21 -4.56
CA LEU A 198 -0.01 -5.17 -4.59
C LEU A 198 -0.56 -6.47 -5.14
N VAL A 199 -1.53 -7.05 -4.44
CA VAL A 199 -2.30 -8.22 -4.86
C VAL A 199 -3.77 -7.82 -4.94
N LEU A 200 -4.33 -7.88 -6.14
CA LEU A 200 -5.74 -7.62 -6.38
C LEU A 200 -6.56 -8.88 -6.21
N LEU A 201 -7.56 -8.84 -5.35
CA LEU A 201 -8.50 -9.94 -5.15
C LEU A 201 -9.92 -9.53 -5.57
N GLU A 202 -10.56 -10.41 -6.32
CA GLU A 202 -11.99 -10.33 -6.62
C GLU A 202 -12.60 -11.73 -6.70
N GLY A 203 -13.77 -11.90 -6.09
CA GLY A 203 -14.51 -13.17 -6.11
C GLY A 203 -13.68 -14.38 -5.63
N GLY A 204 -12.74 -14.19 -4.71
CA GLY A 204 -11.88 -15.24 -4.18
C GLY A 204 -10.69 -15.59 -5.07
N ARG A 205 -10.41 -14.84 -6.12
CA ARG A 205 -9.28 -15.06 -7.04
C ARG A 205 -8.32 -13.88 -7.04
N VAL A 206 -7.06 -14.16 -7.28
CA VAL A 206 -6.06 -13.12 -7.59
C VAL A 206 -6.24 -12.74 -9.05
N LEU A 207 -6.55 -11.47 -9.31
CA LEU A 207 -6.68 -10.91 -10.66
C LEU A 207 -5.34 -10.43 -11.19
N ALA A 208 -4.55 -9.81 -10.31
CA ALA A 208 -3.24 -9.27 -10.63
C ALA A 208 -2.37 -9.22 -9.37
N GLU A 209 -1.06 -9.38 -9.55
CA GLU A 209 -0.06 -9.16 -8.50
C GLU A 209 1.22 -8.58 -9.10
N GLY A 210 1.93 -7.78 -8.33
CA GLY A 210 3.18 -7.15 -8.76
C GLY A 210 3.53 -5.91 -7.95
N PRO A 211 4.62 -5.21 -8.30
CA PRO A 211 4.94 -3.90 -7.79
C PRO A 211 3.76 -2.93 -7.94
N VAL A 212 3.61 -1.99 -6.99
CA VAL A 212 2.44 -1.09 -6.96
C VAL A 212 2.35 -0.22 -8.21
N ASP A 213 3.48 0.24 -8.73
CA ASP A 213 3.57 1.05 -9.95
C ASP A 213 3.10 0.28 -11.19
N GLU A 214 3.49 -0.99 -11.34
CA GLU A 214 3.04 -1.84 -12.44
C GLU A 214 1.53 -2.13 -12.36
N VAL A 215 1.05 -2.60 -11.20
CA VAL A 215 -0.36 -2.97 -11.01
C VAL A 215 -1.27 -1.75 -11.10
N SER A 216 -0.77 -0.53 -10.82
CA SER A 216 -1.54 0.71 -10.97
C SER A 216 -2.02 0.96 -12.41
N LEU A 217 -1.36 0.36 -13.39
CA LEU A 217 -1.67 0.49 -14.82
C LEU A 217 -2.71 -0.52 -15.32
N TYR A 218 -3.13 -1.47 -14.49
CA TYR A 218 -4.02 -2.55 -14.89
C TYR A 218 -5.50 -2.11 -14.84
N ALA A 219 -6.27 -2.51 -15.85
CA ALA A 219 -7.69 -2.18 -15.96
C ALA A 219 -8.51 -2.76 -14.78
N GLU A 220 -8.10 -3.90 -14.25
CA GLU A 220 -8.70 -4.56 -13.09
C GLU A 220 -8.67 -3.65 -11.85
N LEU A 221 -7.52 -3.02 -11.57
CA LEU A 221 -7.43 -2.06 -10.47
C LEU A 221 -8.33 -0.84 -10.73
N GLN A 222 -8.28 -0.31 -11.95
CA GLN A 222 -9.07 0.87 -12.33
C GLN A 222 -10.58 0.65 -12.10
N SER A 223 -11.08 -0.55 -12.40
CA SER A 223 -12.47 -0.92 -12.16
C SER A 223 -12.86 -0.94 -10.67
N ILE A 224 -11.90 -1.21 -9.80
CA ILE A 224 -12.11 -1.29 -8.34
C ILE A 224 -12.04 0.10 -7.69
N ILE A 225 -11.05 0.92 -8.06
CA ILE A 225 -10.81 2.23 -7.44
C ILE A 225 -11.72 3.34 -7.99
N GLY A 226 -12.30 3.13 -9.17
CA GLY A 226 -13.20 4.09 -9.82
C GLY A 226 -12.47 5.19 -10.60
N PRO A 227 -13.22 5.94 -11.46
CA PRO A 227 -12.66 6.85 -12.44
C PRO A 227 -11.84 8.01 -11.84
N ASP A 228 -12.19 8.44 -10.64
CA ASP A 228 -11.55 9.57 -9.98
C ASP A 228 -10.15 9.27 -9.44
N LEU A 229 -9.85 8.00 -9.19
CA LEU A 229 -8.56 7.55 -8.66
C LEU A 229 -7.70 6.84 -9.71
N VAL A 230 -8.21 6.65 -10.93
CA VAL A 230 -7.42 6.11 -12.04
C VAL A 230 -6.21 7.02 -12.30
N GLY A 231 -5.03 6.42 -12.37
CA GLY A 231 -3.79 7.14 -12.62
C GLY A 231 -2.59 6.22 -12.58
N ALA A 232 -1.46 6.75 -12.96
CA ALA A 232 -0.19 6.05 -12.87
C ALA A 232 0.48 6.33 -11.53
N VAL A 233 1.11 5.31 -10.99
CA VAL A 233 2.02 5.45 -9.84
C VAL A 233 3.44 5.46 -10.38
N VAL A 234 4.18 6.52 -10.10
CA VAL A 234 5.57 6.67 -10.51
C VAL A 234 6.46 6.87 -9.30
N GLU A 235 7.69 6.38 -9.38
CA GLU A 235 8.69 6.62 -8.36
C GLU A 235 9.75 7.59 -8.89
N GLY A 236 10.19 8.49 -8.04
CA GLY A 236 11.21 9.48 -8.38
C GLY A 236 12.19 9.72 -7.25
N LEU A 237 13.33 10.28 -7.61
CA LEU A 237 14.38 10.69 -6.67
C LEU A 237 14.32 12.21 -6.51
N VAL A 238 14.30 12.70 -5.27
CA VAL A 238 14.37 14.14 -4.99
C VAL A 238 15.75 14.67 -5.37
N THR A 239 15.81 15.54 -6.36
CA THR A 239 17.05 16.15 -6.85
C THR A 239 17.28 17.56 -6.28
N ARG A 240 16.20 18.29 -6.00
CA ARG A 240 16.26 19.64 -5.43
C ARG A 240 15.04 19.92 -4.55
N VAL A 241 15.22 20.74 -3.53
CA VAL A 241 14.15 21.20 -2.64
C VAL A 241 14.11 22.73 -2.66
N HIS A 242 12.92 23.29 -2.82
CA HIS A 242 12.64 24.72 -2.81
C HIS A 242 11.87 25.06 -1.54
N ALA A 243 12.59 25.33 -0.46
CA ALA A 243 12.00 25.56 0.88
C ALA A 243 11.01 26.75 0.89
N GLU A 244 11.31 27.82 0.16
CA GLU A 244 10.48 29.04 0.08
C GLU A 244 9.10 28.76 -0.52
N THR A 245 9.02 27.91 -1.54
CA THR A 245 7.77 27.58 -2.24
C THR A 245 7.10 26.31 -1.71
N GLY A 246 7.79 25.54 -0.86
CA GLY A 246 7.31 24.24 -0.36
C GLY A 246 7.15 23.22 -1.48
N SER A 247 8.08 23.23 -2.45
CA SER A 247 8.11 22.31 -3.59
C SER A 247 9.45 21.60 -3.69
N ALA A 248 9.47 20.47 -4.42
CA ALA A 248 10.66 19.70 -4.71
C ALA A 248 10.69 19.29 -6.19
N GLU A 249 11.89 19.07 -6.73
CA GLU A 249 12.11 18.47 -8.04
C GLU A 249 12.38 16.97 -7.89
N LEU A 250 11.65 16.17 -8.65
CA LEU A 250 11.80 14.72 -8.70
C LEU A 250 12.32 14.31 -10.08
N ALA A 251 13.41 13.55 -10.13
CA ALA A 251 13.79 12.84 -11.34
C ALA A 251 12.86 11.64 -11.53
N VAL A 252 12.16 11.58 -12.66
CA VAL A 252 11.22 10.53 -13.04
C VAL A 252 11.48 10.14 -14.50
N GLY A 253 11.90 8.90 -14.74
CA GLY A 253 12.38 8.52 -16.07
C GLY A 253 13.52 9.41 -16.52
N THR A 254 13.40 9.97 -17.73
CA THR A 254 14.35 10.98 -18.26
C THR A 254 13.93 12.41 -17.96
N GLY A 255 12.78 12.61 -17.29
CA GLY A 255 12.22 13.92 -17.01
C GLY A 255 12.38 14.38 -15.56
N THR A 256 12.03 15.63 -15.33
CA THR A 256 11.97 16.22 -13.98
C THR A 256 10.55 16.71 -13.71
N LEU A 257 9.99 16.31 -12.57
CA LEU A 257 8.70 16.77 -12.08
C LEU A 257 8.88 17.70 -10.89
N GLN A 258 8.29 18.89 -10.97
CA GLN A 258 8.12 19.77 -9.82
C GLN A 258 6.83 19.36 -9.07
N VAL A 259 6.97 19.01 -7.80
CA VAL A 259 5.86 18.55 -6.96
C VAL A 259 5.69 19.42 -5.72
N SER A 260 4.49 19.50 -5.20
CA SER A 260 4.21 20.16 -3.91
C SER A 260 4.55 19.19 -2.77
N LEU A 261 5.76 19.31 -2.23
CA LEU A 261 6.27 18.43 -1.18
C LEU A 261 7.19 19.22 -0.24
N ARG A 262 6.93 19.11 1.06
CA ARG A 262 7.72 19.75 2.13
C ARG A 262 8.47 18.70 2.94
N ASP A 263 9.49 19.13 3.65
CA ASP A 263 10.22 18.35 4.64
C ASP A 263 10.77 17.02 4.10
N VAL A 264 11.27 17.04 2.87
CA VAL A 264 11.90 15.90 2.22
C VAL A 264 13.38 16.22 1.92
N PRO A 265 14.33 15.34 2.29
CA PRO A 265 15.73 15.57 1.94
C PRO A 265 16.00 15.26 0.46
N VAL A 266 17.00 15.94 -0.12
CA VAL A 266 17.58 15.55 -1.40
C VAL A 266 18.10 14.12 -1.31
N GLY A 267 17.92 13.33 -2.38
CA GLY A 267 18.24 11.91 -2.42
C GLY A 267 17.14 10.98 -1.87
N ALA A 268 16.05 11.52 -1.31
CA ALA A 268 14.92 10.68 -0.89
C ALA A 268 14.19 10.11 -2.11
N ARG A 269 13.78 8.84 -2.02
CA ARG A 269 12.84 8.23 -2.97
C ARG A 269 11.41 8.61 -2.59
N VAL A 270 10.65 8.95 -3.59
CA VAL A 270 9.27 9.41 -3.44
C VAL A 270 8.39 8.67 -4.44
N ARG A 271 7.25 8.20 -3.98
CA ARG A 271 6.19 7.67 -4.83
C ARG A 271 5.15 8.74 -5.06
N LEU A 272 4.73 8.90 -6.29
CA LEU A 272 3.77 9.89 -6.73
C LEU A 272 2.65 9.20 -7.51
N GLN A 273 1.39 9.45 -7.13
CA GLN A 273 0.25 9.13 -7.96
C GLN A 273 -0.08 10.31 -8.85
N LEU A 274 -0.02 10.11 -10.15
CA LEU A 274 -0.49 11.04 -11.17
C LEU A 274 -1.89 10.62 -11.61
N LEU A 275 -2.91 11.35 -11.18
CA LEU A 275 -4.28 11.07 -11.56
C LEU A 275 -4.47 11.32 -13.06
N ALA A 276 -4.99 10.35 -13.77
CA ALA A 276 -5.11 10.40 -15.23
C ALA A 276 -5.97 11.59 -15.71
N ARG A 277 -6.95 12.03 -14.90
CA ARG A 277 -7.79 13.20 -15.17
C ARG A 277 -7.04 14.53 -15.10
N ASP A 278 -5.90 14.58 -14.40
CA ASP A 278 -5.10 15.80 -14.20
C ASP A 278 -3.93 15.91 -15.20
N VAL A 279 -3.76 14.87 -16.04
CA VAL A 279 -2.74 14.81 -17.07
C VAL A 279 -3.31 15.33 -18.39
N ILE A 280 -2.59 16.27 -19.02
CA ILE A 280 -2.98 16.89 -20.29
C ILE A 280 -1.94 16.53 -21.34
N HIS A 281 -2.35 16.28 -22.59
CA HIS A 281 -1.45 16.12 -23.72
C HIS A 281 -1.50 17.31 -24.66
N ALA A 282 -0.33 17.69 -25.19
CA ALA A 282 -0.19 18.64 -26.27
C ALA A 282 0.72 18.05 -27.36
N THR A 283 0.39 18.30 -28.64
CA THR A 283 1.18 17.82 -29.80
C THR A 283 2.37 18.73 -30.10
N GLN A 284 2.42 19.90 -29.46
CA GLN A 284 3.49 20.89 -29.60
C GLN A 284 3.91 21.44 -28.24
N PRO A 285 5.15 21.96 -28.10
CA PRO A 285 5.58 22.66 -26.88
C PRO A 285 4.66 23.83 -26.56
N VAL A 286 4.16 23.90 -25.33
CA VAL A 286 3.20 24.91 -24.89
C VAL A 286 3.92 25.93 -24.01
N GLN A 287 3.66 27.25 -24.26
CA GLN A 287 4.19 28.34 -23.47
C GLN A 287 3.07 29.17 -22.83
N GLY A 288 3.40 29.95 -21.80
CA GLY A 288 2.45 30.88 -21.17
C GLY A 288 1.42 30.19 -20.27
N LEU A 289 1.66 28.97 -19.83
CA LEU A 289 0.77 28.21 -18.93
C LEU A 289 1.23 28.25 -17.46
N SER A 290 0.28 28.12 -16.55
CA SER A 290 0.56 27.90 -15.13
C SER A 290 1.03 26.47 -14.80
N VAL A 291 1.04 25.58 -15.78
CA VAL A 291 1.57 24.20 -15.67
C VAL A 291 3.09 24.27 -15.60
N ARG A 292 3.67 23.67 -14.57
CA ARG A 292 5.13 23.68 -14.35
C ARG A 292 5.83 22.45 -14.90
N ASN A 293 5.10 21.37 -15.07
CA ASN A 293 5.63 20.10 -15.59
C ASN A 293 5.20 19.92 -17.03
N ALA A 294 6.15 19.94 -17.95
CA ALA A 294 5.97 19.59 -19.35
C ALA A 294 7.04 18.58 -19.73
N LEU A 295 6.63 17.33 -19.90
CA LEU A 295 7.52 16.19 -20.13
C LEU A 295 7.39 15.75 -21.60
N ALA A 296 8.52 15.66 -22.30
CA ALA A 296 8.55 15.01 -23.60
C ALA A 296 8.24 13.52 -23.39
N SER A 297 7.30 12.98 -24.15
CA SER A 297 6.83 11.62 -23.99
C SER A 297 6.38 11.01 -25.32
N THR A 298 6.28 9.69 -25.35
CA THR A 298 5.81 8.95 -26.52
C THR A 298 4.53 8.20 -26.18
N VAL A 299 3.52 8.29 -27.02
CA VAL A 299 2.28 7.51 -26.88
C VAL A 299 2.59 6.02 -27.11
N ILE A 300 2.32 5.19 -26.11
CA ILE A 300 2.56 3.74 -26.20
C ILE A 300 1.29 3.00 -26.60
N ALA A 301 0.16 3.38 -25.99
CA ALA A 301 -1.11 2.72 -26.22
C ALA A 301 -2.27 3.69 -26.01
N ILE A 302 -3.36 3.44 -26.69
CA ILE A 302 -4.65 4.13 -26.54
C ILE A 302 -5.71 3.07 -26.36
N SER A 303 -6.52 3.16 -25.33
CA SER A 303 -7.62 2.23 -25.04
C SER A 303 -8.83 2.99 -24.49
N GLU A 304 -9.98 2.38 -24.55
CA GLU A 304 -11.14 2.87 -23.81
C GLU A 304 -11.09 2.33 -22.38
N ASP A 305 -11.42 3.19 -21.40
CA ASP A 305 -11.55 2.76 -20.02
C ASP A 305 -12.92 2.13 -19.76
N VAL A 306 -13.08 1.48 -18.62
CA VAL A 306 -14.35 0.84 -18.21
C VAL A 306 -15.49 1.83 -17.98
N PHE A 307 -15.22 3.13 -18.05
CA PHE A 307 -16.17 4.23 -17.85
C PHE A 307 -16.48 5.00 -19.14
N GLY A 308 -15.99 4.53 -20.31
CA GLY A 308 -16.23 5.12 -21.63
C GLY A 308 -15.38 6.32 -22.01
N ALA A 309 -14.31 6.61 -21.27
CA ALA A 309 -13.32 7.60 -21.65
C ALA A 309 -12.09 6.96 -22.31
N VAL A 310 -11.30 7.76 -23.01
CA VAL A 310 -10.06 7.30 -23.64
C VAL A 310 -8.90 7.42 -22.65
N LEU A 311 -8.22 6.31 -22.41
CA LEU A 311 -6.95 6.26 -21.69
C LEU A 311 -5.80 6.27 -22.69
N VAL A 312 -4.96 7.30 -22.58
CA VAL A 312 -3.70 7.40 -23.32
C VAL A 312 -2.57 7.05 -22.38
N ARG A 313 -1.83 5.99 -22.71
CA ARG A 313 -0.62 5.56 -22.02
C ARG A 313 0.58 6.14 -22.71
N VAL A 314 1.42 6.86 -21.98
CA VAL A 314 2.66 7.46 -22.52
C VAL A 314 3.88 7.01 -21.73
N ASP A 315 5.00 6.89 -22.41
CA ASP A 315 6.32 6.69 -21.82
C ASP A 315 7.05 8.03 -21.69
N VAL A 316 7.52 8.32 -20.48
CA VAL A 316 8.35 9.48 -20.14
C VAL A 316 9.77 8.97 -19.85
N GLY A 317 10.39 8.35 -20.84
CA GLY A 317 11.76 7.84 -20.73
C GLY A 317 11.92 6.75 -19.65
N GLY A 318 11.04 5.74 -19.69
CA GLY A 318 11.01 4.59 -18.77
C GLY A 318 9.97 4.69 -17.66
N ALA A 319 9.34 5.86 -17.44
CA ALA A 319 8.22 5.99 -16.52
C ALA A 319 6.91 6.07 -17.30
N ILE A 320 5.95 5.25 -16.94
CA ILE A 320 4.63 5.22 -17.59
C ILE A 320 3.69 6.18 -16.91
N VAL A 321 3.03 7.03 -17.70
CA VAL A 321 1.98 7.95 -17.27
C VAL A 321 0.69 7.66 -18.00
N LEU A 322 -0.44 7.86 -17.33
CA LEU A 322 -1.78 7.73 -17.91
C LEU A 322 -2.43 9.11 -18.01
N ALA A 323 -3.06 9.38 -19.13
CA ALA A 323 -3.99 10.51 -19.27
C ALA A 323 -5.39 9.99 -19.64
N ARG A 324 -6.41 10.60 -19.04
CA ARG A 324 -7.81 10.30 -19.32
C ARG A 324 -8.42 11.48 -20.09
N ILE A 325 -8.76 11.25 -21.35
CA ILE A 325 -9.28 12.28 -22.25
C ILE A 325 -10.62 11.85 -22.86
N THR A 326 -11.30 12.79 -23.49
CA THR A 326 -12.53 12.47 -24.24
C THR A 326 -12.18 11.86 -25.60
N GLN A 327 -13.12 11.12 -26.19
CA GLN A 327 -12.99 10.63 -27.57
C GLN A 327 -12.83 11.77 -28.58
N ASP A 328 -13.51 12.91 -28.34
CA ASP A 328 -13.41 14.10 -29.19
C ASP A 328 -11.99 14.69 -29.12
N ALA A 329 -11.40 14.82 -27.94
CA ALA A 329 -10.02 15.27 -27.78
C ALA A 329 -9.00 14.36 -28.48
N GLN A 330 -9.20 13.03 -28.39
CA GLN A 330 -8.35 12.07 -29.12
C GLN A 330 -8.41 12.28 -30.63
N ARG A 331 -9.62 12.47 -31.16
CA ARG A 331 -9.84 12.73 -32.61
C ARG A 331 -9.23 14.05 -33.04
N ALA A 332 -9.44 15.13 -32.26
CA ALA A 332 -8.92 16.46 -32.58
C ALA A 332 -7.38 16.49 -32.57
N LEU A 333 -6.76 15.76 -31.66
CA LEU A 333 -5.30 15.66 -31.58
C LEU A 333 -4.70 14.60 -32.53
N HIS A 334 -5.53 13.78 -33.17
CA HIS A 334 -5.13 12.67 -34.06
C HIS A 334 -4.13 11.71 -33.41
N LEU A 335 -4.23 11.49 -32.08
CA LEU A 335 -3.27 10.69 -31.32
C LEU A 335 -3.22 9.23 -31.79
N ARG A 336 -2.00 8.70 -31.98
CA ARG A 336 -1.71 7.31 -32.34
C ARG A 336 -0.54 6.77 -31.51
N PRO A 337 -0.45 5.49 -31.27
CA PRO A 337 0.75 4.87 -30.73
C PRO A 337 1.98 5.22 -31.60
N GLY A 338 3.07 5.63 -30.94
CA GLY A 338 4.31 6.10 -31.58
C GLY A 338 4.43 7.62 -31.67
N ASP A 339 3.35 8.39 -31.48
CA ASP A 339 3.39 9.84 -31.56
C ASP A 339 4.18 10.45 -30.39
N ALA A 340 5.03 11.44 -30.71
CA ALA A 340 5.68 12.28 -29.71
C ALA A 340 4.69 13.35 -29.22
N VAL A 341 4.53 13.46 -27.90
CA VAL A 341 3.63 14.42 -27.27
C VAL A 341 4.29 15.08 -26.05
N TRP A 342 3.76 16.19 -25.63
CA TRP A 342 4.09 16.83 -24.36
C TRP A 342 3.05 16.43 -23.32
N THR A 343 3.50 15.79 -22.25
CA THR A 343 2.66 15.44 -21.10
C THR A 343 2.77 16.52 -20.04
N LEU A 344 1.66 17.17 -19.76
CA LEU A 344 1.56 18.32 -18.87
C LEU A 344 0.89 17.90 -17.56
N VAL A 345 1.52 18.25 -16.43
CA VAL A 345 0.99 17.98 -15.09
C VAL A 345 1.12 19.22 -14.22
N LYS A 346 0.04 19.63 -13.55
CA LYS A 346 0.10 20.74 -12.59
C LYS A 346 0.84 20.29 -11.32
N ALA A 347 1.81 21.07 -10.84
CA ALA A 347 2.51 20.76 -9.60
C ALA A 347 1.56 20.71 -8.39
N VAL A 348 0.50 21.51 -8.36
CA VAL A 348 -0.50 21.50 -7.28
C VAL A 348 -1.34 20.21 -7.25
N SER A 349 -1.55 19.54 -8.38
CA SER A 349 -2.27 18.25 -8.44
C SER A 349 -1.53 17.11 -7.75
N THR A 350 -0.23 17.28 -7.46
CA THR A 350 0.57 16.29 -6.75
C THR A 350 0.41 16.37 -5.23
N ARG A 351 -0.23 17.42 -4.71
CA ARG A 351 -0.44 17.62 -3.28
C ARG A 351 -1.38 16.55 -2.72
N GLY A 352 -0.92 15.86 -1.67
CA GLY A 352 -1.67 14.75 -1.06
C GLY A 352 -1.47 13.40 -1.77
N HIS A 353 -0.88 13.39 -2.96
CA HIS A 353 -0.61 12.18 -3.75
C HIS A 353 0.88 11.83 -3.83
N THR A 354 1.71 12.48 -3.00
CA THR A 354 3.17 12.28 -2.97
C THR A 354 3.56 11.67 -1.63
N PHE A 355 4.25 10.53 -1.65
CA PHE A 355 4.57 9.73 -0.47
C PHE A 355 6.05 9.38 -0.45
N ARG A 356 6.71 9.62 0.70
CA ARG A 356 8.11 9.19 0.89
C ARG A 356 8.18 7.67 1.01
N LEU A 357 9.11 7.07 0.29
CA LEU A 357 9.43 5.64 0.41
C LEU A 357 10.52 5.41 1.47
N ALA A 358 10.58 4.18 1.99
CA ALA A 358 11.69 3.76 2.82
C ALA A 358 13.01 3.85 2.05
N PRO A 359 14.14 4.14 2.71
CA PRO A 359 15.45 3.94 2.11
C PRO A 359 15.58 2.49 1.64
N VAL A 360 16.18 2.28 0.49
CA VAL A 360 16.59 0.93 0.08
C VAL A 360 17.79 0.59 0.95
N GLY A 361 17.65 -0.42 1.81
CA GLY A 361 18.72 -0.95 2.62
C GLY A 361 19.82 -1.63 1.77
#